data_e95926346f23be2a1ebfbed961d0ee10
#
_entry.id   e95926346f23be2a1ebfbed961d0ee10
#
_cell.length_a   1.000
_cell.length_b   1.000
_cell.length_c   1.000
_cell.angle_alpha   90.00
_cell.angle_beta   90.00
_cell.angle_gamma   90.00
#
_symmetry.space_group_name_H-M   'P 1'
#
loop_
_entity.id
_entity.type
_entity.pdbx_description
1 polymer ?
#
loop_
_entity_poly.entity_id
_entity_poly.type
_entity_poly.pdbx_seq_one_letter_code
_entity_poly.pdbx_strand_id
1 'polypeptide(L)'
;MFRHKNILLFIFPLIYLSCINPFAPGWDDEAGQQICPNLTEIEGVLCNFRNAYSFKDTTIYGNLLSPDFTFIYRDYDRGVDVSWGREEEMRITYGLFQSAQSLSIIWNKEIASSGDSLRKTVVFGFNLTITFNPSDIARVDGYANLTFERVGFTSPWKIVRWRDESNF
;
A
#
# COMPACT_ATOMS: atom_id res chain seq x y z
N MET A 1 61.75 -39.46 25.22
CA MET A 1 60.56 -40.24 25.01
C MET A 1 59.46 -39.66 25.86
N PHE A 2 58.80 -38.55 25.42
CA PHE A 2 57.68 -37.93 26.11
C PHE A 2 56.50 -37.78 25.14
N ARG A 3 55.36 -38.34 25.54
CA ARG A 3 54.11 -38.51 24.77
C ARG A 3 53.35 -37.22 24.68
N HIS A 4 53.32 -36.58 23.51
CA HIS A 4 52.37 -35.53 23.17
C HIS A 4 51.15 -36.14 22.46
N LYS A 5 50.24 -36.67 23.23
CA LYS A 5 49.04 -37.31 22.68
C LYS A 5 47.77 -36.94 23.47
N ASN A 6 47.43 -35.70 23.69
CA ASN A 6 46.10 -35.39 24.23
C ASN A 6 45.66 -33.91 24.13
N ILE A 7 46.37 -33.08 23.33
CA ILE A 7 45.97 -31.65 23.22
C ILE A 7 45.02 -31.36 22.02
N LEU A 8 44.85 -32.35 21.12
CA LEU A 8 44.05 -32.12 19.89
C LEU A 8 42.56 -32.40 20.02
N LEU A 9 42.08 -32.89 21.17
CA LEU A 9 40.68 -33.31 21.33
C LEU A 9 39.76 -32.27 22.01
N PHE A 10 40.30 -31.12 22.42
CA PHE A 10 39.54 -30.10 23.15
C PHE A 10 39.16 -28.85 22.36
N ILE A 11 39.62 -28.74 21.10
CA ILE A 11 39.36 -27.54 20.28
C ILE A 11 38.12 -27.70 19.39
N PHE A 12 37.57 -28.92 19.22
CA PHE A 12 36.48 -29.19 18.32
C PHE A 12 35.04 -28.81 18.81
N PRO A 13 34.72 -28.71 20.09
CA PRO A 13 33.33 -28.31 20.50
C PRO A 13 33.10 -26.79 20.54
N LEU A 14 34.11 -25.93 20.34
CA LEU A 14 33.94 -24.47 20.46
C LEU A 14 33.43 -23.80 19.18
N ILE A 15 33.31 -24.52 18.08
CA ILE A 15 32.91 -23.95 16.78
C ILE A 15 31.37 -23.92 16.59
N TYR A 16 30.61 -24.60 17.42
CA TYR A 16 29.12 -24.67 17.29
C TYR A 16 28.33 -23.59 18.03
N LEU A 17 28.99 -22.67 18.75
CA LEU A 17 28.30 -21.61 19.50
C LEU A 17 28.27 -20.25 18.81
N SER A 18 28.63 -20.17 17.53
CA SER A 18 28.83 -18.90 16.80
C SER A 18 27.67 -18.50 15.87
N CYS A 19 26.45 -19.01 16.06
CA CYS A 19 25.33 -18.66 15.19
C CYS A 19 24.22 -17.82 15.81
N ILE A 20 24.40 -17.26 17.00
CA ILE A 20 23.46 -16.30 17.55
C ILE A 20 24.20 -14.97 17.70
N ASN A 21 24.01 -14.07 16.74
CA ASN A 21 24.45 -12.69 16.86
C ASN A 21 23.45 -11.93 17.73
N PRO A 22 23.79 -11.59 19.01
CA PRO A 22 22.86 -10.89 19.90
C PRO A 22 22.59 -9.43 19.45
N PHE A 23 23.31 -8.94 18.45
CA PHE A 23 23.14 -7.62 17.84
C PHE A 23 22.58 -7.71 16.40
N ALA A 24 22.15 -8.90 15.95
CA ALA A 24 21.41 -8.97 14.71
C ALA A 24 20.14 -8.14 14.89
N PRO A 25 19.85 -7.19 13.97
CA PRO A 25 18.55 -6.52 13.98
C PRO A 25 17.47 -7.61 13.96
N GLY A 26 16.53 -7.56 14.90
CA GLY A 26 15.36 -8.43 14.80
C GLY A 26 14.74 -8.24 13.42
N TRP A 27 14.33 -9.31 12.79
CA TRP A 27 13.44 -9.22 11.64
C TRP A 27 12.13 -8.68 12.21
N ASP A 28 11.87 -7.40 11.99
CA ASP A 28 10.53 -6.85 12.20
C ASP A 28 9.67 -7.49 11.11
N ASP A 29 8.96 -8.54 11.46
CA ASP A 29 8.00 -9.22 10.57
C ASP A 29 6.89 -8.25 10.09
N GLU A 30 6.76 -7.07 10.72
CA GLU A 30 5.88 -6.00 10.26
C GLU A 30 6.40 -5.23 9.04
N ALA A 31 7.69 -5.30 8.71
CA ALA A 31 8.24 -4.78 7.46
C ALA A 31 8.07 -5.76 6.29
N GLY A 32 7.56 -6.95 6.54
CA GLY A 32 7.22 -7.94 5.54
C GLY A 32 6.07 -7.42 4.66
N GLN A 33 6.20 -7.61 3.36
CA GLN A 33 5.13 -7.37 2.40
C GLN A 33 3.84 -8.03 2.89
N GLN A 34 2.89 -7.23 3.36
CA GLN A 34 1.62 -7.78 3.86
C GLN A 34 0.95 -8.55 2.73
N ILE A 35 0.76 -9.85 2.94
CA ILE A 35 0.04 -10.69 1.98
C ILE A 35 -1.40 -10.18 1.94
N CYS A 36 -1.76 -9.59 0.81
CA CYS A 36 -3.11 -9.07 0.62
C CYS A 36 -4.09 -10.20 0.32
N PRO A 37 -5.34 -10.11 0.78
CA PRO A 37 -6.43 -10.96 0.32
C PRO A 37 -6.58 -10.91 -1.21
N ASN A 38 -7.35 -11.85 -1.76
CA ASN A 38 -7.62 -11.90 -3.19
C ASN A 38 -8.35 -10.62 -3.65
N LEU A 39 -8.07 -10.16 -4.85
CA LEU A 39 -8.76 -9.02 -5.49
C LEU A 39 -10.26 -9.28 -5.78
N THR A 40 -10.77 -10.48 -5.55
CA THR A 40 -12.21 -10.77 -5.54
C THR A 40 -12.94 -10.20 -4.32
N GLU A 41 -12.18 -9.65 -3.36
CA GLU A 41 -12.65 -8.95 -2.18
C GLU A 41 -12.19 -7.49 -2.21
N ILE A 42 -13.02 -6.56 -1.74
CA ILE A 42 -12.70 -5.12 -1.72
C ILE A 42 -11.51 -4.85 -0.79
N GLU A 43 -11.43 -5.56 0.33
CA GLU A 43 -10.31 -5.52 1.27
C GLU A 43 -8.99 -5.88 0.59
N GLY A 44 -9.02 -6.83 -0.34
CA GLY A 44 -7.86 -7.19 -1.17
C GLY A 44 -7.43 -6.04 -2.09
N VAL A 45 -8.38 -5.32 -2.68
CA VAL A 45 -8.09 -4.13 -3.51
C VAL A 45 -7.46 -3.02 -2.66
N LEU A 46 -8.04 -2.70 -1.49
CA LEU A 46 -7.51 -1.67 -0.58
C LEU A 46 -6.13 -2.02 -0.03
N CYS A 47 -5.90 -3.30 0.29
CA CYS A 47 -4.59 -3.78 0.72
C CYS A 47 -3.53 -3.59 -0.38
N ASN A 48 -3.84 -3.99 -1.62
CA ASN A 48 -2.94 -3.79 -2.75
C ASN A 48 -2.74 -2.31 -3.09
N PHE A 49 -3.77 -1.49 -2.93
CA PHE A 49 -3.66 -0.04 -3.06
C PHE A 49 -2.63 0.53 -2.07
N ARG A 50 -2.74 0.16 -0.79
CA ARG A 50 -1.77 0.56 0.23
C ARG A 50 -0.36 0.09 -0.13
N ASN A 51 -0.20 -1.16 -0.58
CA ASN A 51 1.09 -1.69 -1.00
C ASN A 51 1.67 -0.91 -2.19
N ALA A 52 0.82 -0.57 -3.19
CA ALA A 52 1.22 0.24 -4.34
C ALA A 52 1.81 1.59 -3.92
N TYR A 53 1.19 2.26 -2.95
CA TYR A 53 1.68 3.53 -2.39
C TYR A 53 2.96 3.32 -1.57
N SER A 54 2.99 2.36 -0.66
CA SER A 54 4.14 2.10 0.22
C SER A 54 5.40 1.72 -0.55
N PHE A 55 5.25 0.93 -1.63
CA PHE A 55 6.35 0.51 -2.49
C PHE A 55 6.53 1.39 -3.72
N LYS A 56 5.66 2.38 -3.91
CA LYS A 56 5.63 3.29 -5.07
C LYS A 56 5.57 2.52 -6.40
N ASP A 57 4.74 1.46 -6.42
CA ASP A 57 4.58 0.56 -7.57
C ASP A 57 3.38 0.96 -8.41
N THR A 58 3.67 1.63 -9.52
CA THR A 58 2.65 2.07 -10.49
C THR A 58 2.00 0.92 -11.24
N THR A 59 2.65 -0.24 -11.33
CA THR A 59 2.09 -1.43 -11.97
C THR A 59 0.99 -2.02 -11.10
N ILE A 60 1.25 -2.20 -9.81
CA ILE A 60 0.22 -2.64 -8.85
C ILE A 60 -0.93 -1.64 -8.87
N TYR A 61 -0.64 -0.34 -8.72
CA TYR A 61 -1.67 0.71 -8.71
C TYR A 61 -2.54 0.67 -9.96
N GLY A 62 -1.94 0.72 -11.15
CA GLY A 62 -2.65 0.72 -12.42
C GLY A 62 -3.49 -0.55 -12.66
N ASN A 63 -3.08 -1.69 -12.08
CA ASN A 63 -3.85 -2.92 -12.13
C ASN A 63 -5.12 -2.91 -11.27
N LEU A 64 -5.23 -2.01 -10.30
CA LEU A 64 -6.44 -1.84 -9.51
C LEU A 64 -7.48 -0.98 -10.21
N LEU A 65 -7.06 -0.10 -11.13
CA LEU A 65 -7.95 0.82 -11.85
C LEU A 65 -8.57 0.15 -13.07
N SER A 66 -9.85 0.45 -13.31
CA SER A 66 -10.53 0.12 -14.56
C SER A 66 -9.96 0.92 -15.74
N PRO A 67 -10.02 0.42 -16.98
CA PRO A 67 -9.76 1.24 -18.17
C PRO A 67 -10.58 2.53 -18.22
N ASP A 68 -11.83 2.48 -17.74
CA ASP A 68 -12.78 3.61 -17.71
C ASP A 68 -12.75 4.38 -16.38
N PHE A 69 -11.65 4.27 -15.63
CA PHE A 69 -11.51 4.95 -14.33
C PHE A 69 -11.65 6.45 -14.46
N THR A 70 -12.33 7.05 -13.46
CA THR A 70 -12.47 8.50 -13.31
C THR A 70 -12.15 8.91 -11.87
N PHE A 71 -11.24 9.86 -11.73
CA PHE A 71 -11.01 10.58 -10.48
C PHE A 71 -11.82 11.87 -10.48
N ILE A 72 -12.37 12.27 -9.33
CA ILE A 72 -13.17 13.50 -9.14
C ILE A 72 -12.77 14.10 -7.80
N TYR A 73 -12.54 15.41 -7.76
CA TYR A 73 -12.43 16.17 -6.51
C TYR A 73 -13.19 17.49 -6.61
N ARG A 74 -13.51 18.06 -5.45
CA ARG A 74 -14.14 19.38 -5.37
C ARG A 74 -13.08 20.45 -5.27
N ASP A 75 -13.03 21.37 -6.24
CA ASP A 75 -12.28 22.62 -6.14
C ASP A 75 -13.17 23.62 -5.38
N TYR A 76 -12.88 23.82 -4.11
CA TYR A 76 -13.68 24.69 -3.24
C TYR A 76 -13.51 26.16 -3.59
N ASP A 77 -12.35 26.59 -4.08
CA ASP A 77 -12.08 27.98 -4.47
C ASP A 77 -12.91 28.39 -5.68
N ARG A 78 -13.07 27.48 -6.63
CA ARG A 78 -13.84 27.70 -7.85
C ARG A 78 -15.29 27.26 -7.74
N GLY A 79 -15.63 26.45 -6.73
CA GLY A 79 -16.93 25.88 -6.51
C GLY A 79 -17.36 24.85 -7.58
N VAL A 80 -16.40 24.18 -8.23
CA VAL A 80 -16.66 23.21 -9.30
C VAL A 80 -16.04 21.85 -9.00
N ASP A 81 -16.59 20.79 -9.59
CA ASP A 81 -15.96 19.48 -9.59
C ASP A 81 -14.95 19.41 -10.74
N VAL A 82 -13.73 18.99 -10.43
CA VAL A 82 -12.67 18.72 -11.38
C VAL A 82 -12.52 17.21 -11.52
N SER A 83 -12.31 16.72 -12.73
CA SER A 83 -12.17 15.29 -12.96
C SER A 83 -11.17 14.99 -14.07
N TRP A 84 -10.57 13.80 -13.99
CA TRP A 84 -9.70 13.23 -15.02
C TRP A 84 -9.84 11.72 -15.11
N GLY A 85 -9.41 11.17 -16.24
CA GLY A 85 -9.44 9.74 -16.49
C GLY A 85 -8.17 9.01 -16.04
N ARG A 86 -8.14 7.70 -16.32
CA ARG A 86 -7.08 6.77 -15.91
C ARG A 86 -5.69 7.20 -16.38
N GLU A 87 -5.53 7.69 -17.60
CA GLU A 87 -4.22 8.06 -18.15
C GLU A 87 -3.59 9.20 -17.35
N GLU A 88 -4.37 10.24 -17.09
CA GLU A 88 -3.92 11.38 -16.28
C GLU A 88 -3.67 10.99 -14.83
N GLU A 89 -4.52 10.14 -14.25
CA GLU A 89 -4.33 9.58 -12.91
C GLU A 89 -2.99 8.85 -12.80
N MET A 90 -2.68 8.00 -13.75
CA MET A 90 -1.41 7.26 -13.78
C MET A 90 -0.20 8.20 -13.90
N ARG A 91 -0.34 9.29 -14.68
CA ARG A 91 0.71 10.30 -14.83
C ARG A 91 0.96 11.07 -13.53
N ILE A 92 -0.13 11.49 -12.86
CA ILE A 92 -0.08 12.21 -11.58
C ILE A 92 0.54 11.32 -10.49
N THR A 93 0.03 10.10 -10.36
CA THR A 93 0.53 9.13 -9.36
C THR A 93 1.98 8.75 -9.60
N TYR A 94 2.40 8.57 -10.86
CA TYR A 94 3.81 8.35 -11.19
C TYR A 94 4.68 9.53 -10.71
N GLY A 95 4.27 10.76 -10.97
CA GLY A 95 4.97 11.97 -10.52
C GLY A 95 5.08 12.03 -8.99
N LEU A 96 4.01 11.71 -8.27
CA LEU A 96 3.99 11.63 -6.82
C LEU A 96 4.98 10.55 -6.32
N PHE A 97 4.95 9.35 -6.90
CA PHE A 97 5.83 8.25 -6.53
C PHE A 97 7.32 8.56 -6.77
N GLN A 98 7.64 9.36 -7.80
CA GLN A 98 9.01 9.80 -8.05
C GLN A 98 9.47 10.91 -7.09
N SER A 99 8.59 11.82 -6.70
CA SER A 99 8.93 12.96 -5.87
C SER A 99 8.97 12.65 -4.37
N ALA A 100 8.15 11.71 -3.90
CA ALA A 100 8.08 11.35 -2.49
C ALA A 100 9.22 10.42 -2.08
N GLN A 101 9.82 10.65 -0.90
CA GLN A 101 10.73 9.70 -0.25
C GLN A 101 9.95 8.47 0.24
N SER A 102 8.82 8.69 0.91
CA SER A 102 7.93 7.63 1.36
C SER A 102 6.47 8.07 1.33
N LEU A 103 5.59 7.08 1.18
CA LEU A 103 4.15 7.23 1.19
C LEU A 103 3.54 6.21 2.13
N SER A 104 2.61 6.63 2.96
CA SER A 104 1.86 5.76 3.86
C SER A 104 0.39 6.13 3.80
N ILE A 105 -0.45 5.22 3.31
CA ILE A 105 -1.89 5.36 3.34
C ILE A 105 -2.49 4.35 4.32
N ILE A 106 -3.39 4.84 5.16
CA ILE A 106 -4.17 4.03 6.10
C ILE A 106 -5.63 4.17 5.72
N TRP A 107 -6.26 3.06 5.40
CA TRP A 107 -7.71 2.98 5.22
C TRP A 107 -8.37 2.80 6.57
N ASN A 108 -9.26 3.71 6.91
CA ASN A 108 -10.03 3.66 8.14
C ASN A 108 -11.30 2.83 7.92
N LYS A 109 -12.20 2.86 8.90
CA LYS A 109 -13.47 2.13 8.84
C LYS A 109 -14.31 2.57 7.64
N GLU A 110 -15.02 1.63 7.04
CA GLU A 110 -16.12 1.86 6.12
C GLU A 110 -17.20 2.73 6.81
N ILE A 111 -17.59 3.82 6.16
CA ILE A 111 -18.59 4.78 6.65
C ILE A 111 -19.96 4.44 6.07
N ALA A 112 -19.99 4.13 4.77
CA ALA A 112 -21.21 3.81 4.05
C ALA A 112 -20.89 2.91 2.87
N SER A 113 -21.84 2.08 2.48
CA SER A 113 -21.78 1.31 1.24
C SER A 113 -23.15 1.14 0.61
N SER A 114 -23.15 1.01 -0.71
CA SER A 114 -24.35 0.78 -1.52
C SER A 114 -24.00 0.03 -2.79
N GLY A 115 -24.98 -0.59 -3.43
CA GLY A 115 -24.78 -1.34 -4.67
C GLY A 115 -25.05 -2.82 -4.48
N ASP A 116 -24.49 -3.63 -5.37
CA ASP A 116 -24.73 -5.07 -5.45
C ASP A 116 -23.40 -5.88 -5.54
N SER A 117 -23.50 -7.11 -5.96
CA SER A 117 -22.37 -8.03 -6.06
C SER A 117 -21.48 -7.82 -7.29
N LEU A 118 -21.87 -6.95 -8.24
CA LEU A 118 -21.09 -6.63 -9.45
C LEU A 118 -20.64 -5.16 -9.50
N ARG A 119 -21.39 -4.27 -8.84
CA ARG A 119 -21.04 -2.86 -8.71
C ARG A 119 -21.34 -2.37 -7.30
N LYS A 120 -20.33 -1.90 -6.60
CA LYS A 120 -20.44 -1.45 -5.22
C LYS A 120 -19.75 -0.11 -5.04
N THR A 121 -20.42 0.84 -4.40
CA THR A 121 -19.83 2.11 -3.97
C THR A 121 -19.63 2.05 -2.47
N VAL A 122 -18.42 2.38 -2.01
CA VAL A 122 -18.05 2.36 -0.60
C VAL A 122 -17.32 3.65 -0.26
N VAL A 123 -17.65 4.22 0.88
CA VAL A 123 -16.98 5.40 1.45
C VAL A 123 -16.07 4.94 2.58
N PHE A 124 -14.78 5.18 2.42
CA PHE A 124 -13.76 4.92 3.44
C PHE A 124 -13.16 6.23 3.95
N GLY A 125 -12.96 6.35 5.25
CA GLY A 125 -12.01 7.31 5.77
C GLY A 125 -10.58 6.90 5.41
N PHE A 126 -9.70 7.88 5.20
CA PHE A 126 -8.29 7.58 4.98
C PHE A 126 -7.38 8.64 5.62
N ASN A 127 -6.13 8.23 5.87
CA ASN A 127 -5.05 9.13 6.24
C ASN A 127 -3.88 8.82 5.31
N LEU A 128 -3.40 9.83 4.58
CA LEU A 128 -2.24 9.74 3.70
C LEU A 128 -1.12 10.61 4.25
N THR A 129 0.04 10.02 4.49
CA THR A 129 1.27 10.73 4.82
C THR A 129 2.22 10.66 3.64
N ILE A 130 2.66 11.81 3.17
CA ILE A 130 3.62 11.97 2.08
C ILE A 130 4.86 12.60 2.69
N THR A 131 5.99 11.91 2.65
CA THR A 131 7.28 12.44 3.09
C THR A 131 8.12 12.75 1.85
N PHE A 132 8.37 14.01 1.57
CA PHE A 132 9.29 14.44 0.51
C PHE A 132 10.72 14.45 1.01
N ASN A 133 10.93 14.91 2.25
CA ASN A 133 12.18 14.84 3.00
C ASN A 133 11.88 14.98 4.51
N PRO A 134 12.86 14.84 5.42
CA PRO A 134 12.61 14.88 6.88
C PRO A 134 11.99 16.18 7.40
N SER A 135 12.11 17.29 6.66
CA SER A 135 11.55 18.59 7.02
C SER A 135 10.29 18.96 6.21
N ASP A 136 9.90 18.11 5.24
CA ASP A 136 8.75 18.36 4.35
C ASP A 136 7.86 17.13 4.32
N ILE A 137 6.83 17.18 5.16
CA ILE A 137 5.87 16.08 5.34
C ILE A 137 4.46 16.66 5.19
N ALA A 138 3.74 16.20 4.16
CA ALA A 138 2.33 16.51 3.97
C ALA A 138 1.46 15.40 4.58
N ARG A 139 0.36 15.80 5.20
CA ARG A 139 -0.67 14.89 5.73
C ARG A 139 -2.02 15.30 5.17
N VAL A 140 -2.70 14.31 4.60
CA VAL A 140 -4.02 14.47 4.01
C VAL A 140 -4.95 13.47 4.68
N ASP A 141 -6.07 13.93 5.16
CA ASP A 141 -7.13 13.08 5.71
C ASP A 141 -8.48 13.48 5.15
N GLY A 142 -9.40 12.52 5.12
CA GLY A 142 -10.72 12.75 4.57
C GLY A 142 -11.41 11.45 4.21
N TYR A 143 -12.29 11.54 3.22
CA TYR A 143 -13.07 10.40 2.74
C TYR A 143 -12.80 10.15 1.27
N ALA A 144 -12.63 8.87 0.95
CA ALA A 144 -12.57 8.36 -0.41
C ALA A 144 -13.89 7.64 -0.73
N ASN A 145 -14.67 8.19 -1.65
CA ASN A 145 -15.88 7.56 -2.16
C ASN A 145 -15.48 6.75 -3.40
N LEU A 146 -15.29 5.45 -3.22
CA LEU A 146 -14.80 4.53 -4.24
C LEU A 146 -15.95 3.72 -4.84
N THR A 147 -16.05 3.69 -6.16
CA THR A 147 -16.93 2.76 -6.86
C THR A 147 -16.10 1.63 -7.48
N PHE A 148 -16.47 0.42 -7.12
CA PHE A 148 -15.86 -0.81 -7.61
C PHE A 148 -16.79 -1.51 -8.58
N GLU A 149 -16.22 -2.13 -9.62
CA GLU A 149 -16.93 -3.00 -10.56
C GLU A 149 -16.16 -4.29 -10.81
N ARG A 150 -16.88 -5.36 -11.12
CA ARG A 150 -16.33 -6.63 -11.61
C ARG A 150 -17.26 -7.25 -12.65
N VAL A 151 -16.67 -8.02 -13.59
CA VAL A 151 -17.42 -8.64 -14.69
C VAL A 151 -18.26 -9.84 -14.22
N GLY A 152 -17.82 -10.54 -13.18
CA GLY A 152 -18.51 -11.71 -12.62
C GLY A 152 -18.12 -11.95 -11.16
N PHE A 153 -18.85 -12.84 -10.48
CA PHE A 153 -18.70 -13.06 -9.03
C PHE A 153 -17.30 -13.50 -8.59
N THR A 154 -16.57 -14.17 -9.47
CA THR A 154 -15.18 -14.62 -9.21
C THR A 154 -14.13 -13.73 -9.84
N SER A 155 -14.56 -12.66 -10.54
CA SER A 155 -13.65 -11.71 -11.18
C SER A 155 -13.08 -10.73 -10.17
N PRO A 156 -11.84 -10.22 -10.38
CA PRO A 156 -11.27 -9.17 -9.57
C PRO A 156 -12.13 -7.91 -9.60
N TRP A 157 -12.27 -7.25 -8.47
CA TRP A 157 -12.79 -5.90 -8.40
C TRP A 157 -11.80 -4.90 -9.01
N LYS A 158 -12.33 -3.93 -9.74
CA LYS A 158 -11.59 -2.77 -10.26
C LYS A 158 -12.23 -1.49 -9.74
N ILE A 159 -11.41 -0.50 -9.45
CA ILE A 159 -11.89 0.84 -9.12
C ILE A 159 -12.26 1.54 -10.42
N VAL A 160 -13.53 1.90 -10.60
CA VAL A 160 -14.03 2.64 -11.77
C VAL A 160 -14.18 4.13 -11.48
N ARG A 161 -14.34 4.50 -10.23
CA ARG A 161 -14.43 5.90 -9.82
C ARG A 161 -13.84 6.09 -8.43
N TRP A 162 -13.11 7.18 -8.26
CA TRP A 162 -12.71 7.73 -6.99
C TRP A 162 -13.21 9.18 -6.91
N ARG A 163 -14.13 9.46 -5.99
CA ARG A 163 -14.43 10.82 -5.60
C ARG A 163 -13.69 11.11 -4.30
N ASP A 164 -12.79 12.05 -4.37
CA ASP A 164 -12.01 12.52 -3.23
C ASP A 164 -12.84 13.58 -2.47
N GLU A 165 -13.03 13.35 -1.20
CA GLU A 165 -13.73 14.22 -0.25
C GLU A 165 -12.77 14.54 0.91
N SER A 166 -11.48 14.70 0.62
CA SER A 166 -10.48 15.12 1.60
C SER A 166 -10.57 16.61 1.91
N ASN A 167 -10.08 16.95 3.08
CA ASN A 167 -9.96 18.34 3.50
C ASN A 167 -8.56 18.83 3.11
N PHE A 168 -8.49 19.69 2.09
CA PHE A 168 -7.29 20.43 1.73
C PHE A 168 -7.40 21.85 2.25
#